data_7f0a385e6b69c6455a46f3614225bf8c
#
_entry.id   7f0a385e6b69c6455a46f3614225bf8c
#
_cell.length_a   1.000
_cell.length_b   1.000
_cell.length_c   1.000
_cell.angle_alpha   90.00
_cell.angle_beta   90.00
_cell.angle_gamma   90.00
#
_symmetry.space_group_name_H-M   'P 1'
#
loop_
_entity.id
_entity.type
_entity.pdbx_description
1 polymer ?
#
loop_
_entity_poly.entity_id
_entity_poly.type
_entity_poly.pdbx_seq_one_letter_code
_entity_poly.pdbx_strand_id
1 'polypeptide(L)'
;MRQNLKMLRKKLPLLAVLLVLCHVLQAQYLMDMVDTSKETGRGLLNLYKKFDHLKIGGYIQPQFQVAGSKGIKSFEGGDFSAKVSNRFMLRRSRVRIDYAHFSEGKKPSVQIVFQFDANERAFTVRDVWGRIFENNLKLFSFTTGMFARPFGYEVNLSSSDRESPERGRMSQTLMKSERDLGAMISLDSRRKDNLLKYIKADIAVFNGQGINASGDFDNSKDIVGNIALKPCHLGKHVTIAAGASVLYGSLLQNTKYVYSTSTVAGIKKVTVDSSAENLDNTSPRHYYGANTQIKYKTRKGLTTEFRAEFITGTQTGTSSSSETPTALVSGTDGFHKRNFNGGYFYLLQQVFNTKNQVLLKYDWYDPNTKVAGNEIGAAGTNFTAANIKYSTLGFGYINYLTENVKVVLYYARVFNERTQLAGFTSDIKDDVFTCRLQFRF
;
A
#
# COMPACT_ATOMS: atom_id res chain seq x y z
N MET A 1 15.78 -52.88 20.57
CA MET A 1 16.64 -51.72 20.25
C MET A 1 17.24 -51.73 18.84
N ARG A 2 17.66 -52.86 18.27
CA ARG A 2 18.23 -52.96 16.90
C ARG A 2 17.23 -52.80 15.73
N GLN A 3 15.95 -53.03 15.92
CA GLN A 3 14.94 -52.87 14.86
C GLN A 3 14.56 -51.40 14.62
N ASN A 4 14.57 -50.55 15.65
CA ASN A 4 14.25 -49.12 15.52
C ASN A 4 15.36 -48.35 14.80
N LEU A 5 16.62 -48.75 14.90
CA LEU A 5 17.75 -48.13 14.18
C LEU A 5 17.71 -48.45 12.67
N LYS A 6 17.19 -49.60 12.25
CA LYS A 6 17.04 -49.93 10.81
C LYS A 6 15.92 -49.15 10.14
N MET A 7 14.82 -48.80 10.87
CA MET A 7 13.76 -47.96 10.35
C MET A 7 14.19 -46.52 10.22
N LEU A 8 15.01 -46.00 11.15
CA LEU A 8 15.55 -44.65 11.08
C LEU A 8 16.50 -44.47 9.89
N ARG A 9 17.35 -45.50 9.60
CA ARG A 9 18.28 -45.44 8.44
C ARG A 9 17.58 -45.46 7.09
N LYS A 10 16.39 -46.04 6.95
CA LYS A 10 15.61 -46.04 5.70
C LYS A 10 14.83 -44.71 5.49
N LYS A 11 14.57 -43.94 6.55
CA LYS A 11 13.86 -42.66 6.46
C LYS A 11 14.80 -41.46 6.33
N LEU A 12 16.10 -41.62 6.58
CA LEU A 12 17.10 -40.60 6.49
C LEU A 12 17.28 -40.02 5.06
N PRO A 13 17.31 -40.85 3.99
CA PRO A 13 17.40 -40.35 2.62
C PRO A 13 16.12 -39.60 2.17
N LEU A 14 14.94 -40.04 2.67
CA LEU A 14 13.68 -39.36 2.37
C LEU A 14 13.59 -38.01 3.04
N LEU A 15 14.13 -37.87 4.26
CA LEU A 15 14.24 -36.61 4.99
C LEU A 15 15.28 -35.66 4.35
N ALA A 16 16.38 -36.21 3.82
CA ALA A 16 17.39 -35.44 3.08
C ALA A 16 16.85 -34.92 1.74
N VAL A 17 16.05 -35.72 1.02
CA VAL A 17 15.37 -35.26 -0.23
C VAL A 17 14.32 -34.21 0.08
N LEU A 18 13.58 -34.33 1.19
CA LEU A 18 12.62 -33.28 1.63
C LEU A 18 13.33 -31.97 2.01
N LEU A 19 14.52 -32.05 2.62
CA LEU A 19 15.33 -30.89 2.98
C LEU A 19 15.98 -30.19 1.77
N VAL A 20 16.30 -30.95 0.71
CA VAL A 20 16.84 -30.39 -0.54
C VAL A 20 15.73 -29.70 -1.36
N LEU A 21 14.48 -30.20 -1.29
CA LEU A 21 13.32 -29.56 -1.94
C LEU A 21 12.90 -28.22 -1.26
N CYS A 22 13.31 -27.98 -0.02
CA CYS A 22 13.03 -26.71 0.69
C CYS A 22 13.95 -25.55 0.30
N HIS A 23 14.96 -25.74 -0.56
CA HIS A 23 15.91 -24.70 -0.91
C HIS A 23 15.52 -23.82 -2.12
N VAL A 24 14.32 -23.98 -2.70
CA VAL A 24 13.93 -23.25 -3.92
C VAL A 24 12.77 -22.26 -3.71
N LEU A 25 12.45 -21.92 -2.46
CA LEU A 25 11.42 -20.89 -2.21
C LEU A 25 12.07 -19.54 -1.88
N GLN A 26 12.48 -18.83 -2.91
CA GLN A 26 12.74 -17.40 -2.79
C GLN A 26 11.39 -16.66 -2.78
N ALA A 27 11.13 -15.95 -1.68
CA ALA A 27 10.02 -15.00 -1.63
C ALA A 27 10.18 -13.97 -2.76
N GLN A 28 9.25 -13.96 -3.69
CA GLN A 28 9.26 -13.01 -4.80
C GLN A 28 9.08 -11.60 -4.27
N TYR A 29 10.05 -10.74 -4.57
CA TYR A 29 9.91 -9.30 -4.37
C TYR A 29 8.94 -8.75 -5.41
N LEU A 30 8.05 -7.87 -4.99
CA LEU A 30 6.98 -7.29 -5.80
C LEU A 30 7.46 -6.40 -6.95
N MET A 31 8.76 -6.17 -7.10
CA MET A 31 9.34 -5.35 -8.17
C MET A 31 9.67 -6.13 -9.44
N ASP A 32 9.56 -7.46 -9.46
CA ASP A 32 9.72 -8.27 -10.66
C ASP A 32 8.37 -8.51 -11.34
N MET A 33 7.89 -7.53 -12.08
CA MET A 33 6.62 -7.65 -12.80
C MET A 33 6.69 -8.56 -14.04
N VAL A 34 7.86 -9.00 -14.45
CA VAL A 34 8.05 -10.04 -15.49
C VAL A 34 9.36 -10.77 -15.22
N ASP A 35 9.31 -11.87 -14.47
CA ASP A 35 10.44 -12.80 -14.39
C ASP A 35 10.34 -13.82 -15.55
N THR A 36 11.06 -13.54 -16.63
CA THR A 36 11.13 -14.42 -17.81
C THR A 36 12.04 -15.63 -17.60
N SER A 37 12.64 -15.80 -16.42
CA SER A 37 13.60 -16.88 -16.14
C SER A 37 13.01 -18.11 -15.47
N LYS A 38 11.74 -18.08 -15.04
CA LYS A 38 11.08 -19.22 -14.39
C LYS A 38 10.15 -19.94 -15.37
N GLU A 39 10.50 -21.16 -15.71
CA GLU A 39 9.55 -22.11 -16.28
C GLU A 39 8.45 -22.37 -15.23
N THR A 40 7.25 -21.89 -15.52
CA THR A 40 6.09 -22.10 -14.65
C THR A 40 5.73 -23.59 -14.62
N GLY A 41 5.70 -24.13 -13.44
CA GLY A 41 5.21 -25.41 -12.96
C GLY A 41 4.68 -26.44 -13.95
N ARG A 42 5.39 -27.54 -14.10
CA ARG A 42 5.08 -28.69 -14.99
C ARG A 42 3.92 -29.60 -14.52
N GLY A 43 3.05 -29.15 -13.61
CA GLY A 43 2.04 -30.01 -12.99
C GLY A 43 0.66 -30.11 -13.67
N LEU A 44 0.29 -29.14 -14.53
CA LEU A 44 -1.03 -29.06 -15.19
C LEU A 44 -0.91 -28.80 -16.71
N LEU A 45 0.15 -29.23 -17.32
CA LEU A 45 0.71 -28.74 -18.56
C LEU A 45 -0.02 -29.12 -19.85
N ASN A 46 -0.92 -30.09 -19.85
CA ASN A 46 -1.53 -30.55 -21.13
C ASN A 46 -2.70 -29.69 -21.60
N LEU A 47 -3.30 -28.90 -20.73
CA LEU A 47 -4.38 -27.93 -21.07
C LEU A 47 -3.85 -26.54 -21.44
N TYR A 48 -2.63 -26.17 -21.03
CA TYR A 48 -2.12 -24.79 -21.08
C TYR A 48 -1.14 -24.49 -22.21
N LYS A 49 -0.76 -25.43 -23.05
CA LYS A 49 0.11 -25.15 -24.22
C LYS A 49 -0.44 -24.15 -25.22
N LYS A 50 -1.76 -23.85 -25.17
CA LYS A 50 -2.39 -22.78 -25.96
C LYS A 50 -2.31 -21.40 -25.29
N PHE A 51 -1.86 -21.29 -24.04
CA PHE A 51 -1.92 -20.08 -23.24
C PHE A 51 -0.56 -19.65 -22.65
N ASP A 52 0.53 -19.94 -23.35
CA ASP A 52 1.89 -19.58 -22.91
C ASP A 52 2.08 -18.07 -22.66
N HIS A 53 1.12 -17.26 -23.13
CA HIS A 53 1.10 -15.81 -22.98
C HIS A 53 0.12 -15.30 -21.91
N LEU A 54 -0.70 -16.18 -21.34
CA LEU A 54 -1.75 -15.81 -20.40
C LEU A 54 -1.49 -16.40 -19.00
N LYS A 55 -1.44 -15.52 -18.01
CA LYS A 55 -1.36 -15.91 -16.59
C LYS A 55 -2.60 -15.44 -15.86
N ILE A 56 -3.26 -16.35 -15.16
CA ILE A 56 -4.37 -16.04 -14.25
C ILE A 56 -3.90 -16.36 -12.83
N GLY A 57 -4.17 -15.45 -11.91
CA GLY A 57 -3.86 -15.62 -10.50
C GLY A 57 -4.82 -14.81 -9.65
N GLY A 58 -4.89 -15.14 -8.38
CA GLY A 58 -5.81 -14.44 -7.50
C GLY A 58 -5.69 -14.85 -6.05
N TYR A 59 -6.55 -14.28 -5.22
CA TYR A 59 -6.65 -14.61 -3.81
C TYR A 59 -7.97 -14.15 -3.22
N ILE A 60 -8.39 -14.82 -2.15
CA ILE A 60 -9.51 -14.41 -1.30
C ILE A 60 -9.05 -14.20 0.13
N GLN A 61 -9.66 -13.24 0.83
CA GLN A 61 -9.32 -12.83 2.20
C GLN A 61 -10.58 -12.74 3.07
N PRO A 62 -11.20 -13.86 3.47
CA PRO A 62 -12.18 -13.85 4.54
C PRO A 62 -11.51 -13.50 5.87
N GLN A 63 -12.20 -12.75 6.72
CA GLN A 63 -11.70 -12.39 8.04
C GLN A 63 -12.80 -12.26 9.07
N PHE A 64 -12.44 -12.48 10.33
CA PHE A 64 -13.22 -12.15 11.51
C PHE A 64 -12.55 -11.02 12.29
N GLN A 65 -13.33 -10.06 12.75
CA GLN A 65 -12.82 -8.91 13.49
C GLN A 65 -13.61 -8.68 14.77
N VAL A 66 -12.89 -8.21 15.80
CA VAL A 66 -13.47 -7.73 17.06
C VAL A 66 -12.91 -6.34 17.33
N ALA A 67 -13.80 -5.38 17.56
CA ALA A 67 -13.46 -4.00 17.88
C ALA A 67 -13.60 -3.72 19.38
N GLY A 68 -12.86 -2.74 19.89
CA GLY A 68 -12.87 -2.31 21.28
C GLY A 68 -14.21 -1.73 21.75
N SER A 69 -15.01 -1.19 20.82
CA SER A 69 -16.38 -0.73 21.08
C SER A 69 -17.27 -0.85 19.84
N LYS A 70 -18.59 -0.69 20.02
CA LYS A 70 -19.57 -0.73 18.92
C LYS A 70 -19.48 0.54 18.08
N GLY A 71 -19.70 0.41 16.77
CA GLY A 71 -19.86 1.55 15.85
C GLY A 71 -18.61 2.37 15.64
N ILE A 72 -17.42 1.84 15.86
CA ILE A 72 -16.16 2.57 15.67
C ILE A 72 -15.91 2.89 14.21
N LYS A 73 -15.29 4.04 13.95
CA LYS A 73 -14.64 4.35 12.68
C LYS A 73 -13.26 3.72 12.69
N SER A 74 -12.90 3.00 11.61
CA SER A 74 -11.67 2.22 11.61
C SER A 74 -10.98 2.16 10.25
N PHE A 75 -9.66 2.30 10.26
CA PHE A 75 -8.80 2.02 9.11
C PHE A 75 -8.42 0.53 9.00
N GLU A 76 -8.81 -0.30 9.97
CA GLU A 76 -8.57 -1.76 9.99
C GLU A 76 -9.71 -2.54 9.30
N GLY A 77 -9.97 -2.20 8.03
CA GLY A 77 -10.98 -2.88 7.22
C GLY A 77 -12.31 -2.13 7.06
N GLY A 78 -12.36 -0.87 7.49
CA GLY A 78 -13.51 0.02 7.40
C GLY A 78 -14.36 0.05 8.68
N ASP A 79 -15.34 0.96 8.71
CA ASP A 79 -16.15 1.27 9.86
C ASP A 79 -17.06 0.11 10.28
N PHE A 80 -17.31 0.00 11.59
CA PHE A 80 -18.29 -0.92 12.15
C PHE A 80 -19.66 -0.25 12.21
N SER A 81 -20.71 -1.01 11.92
CA SER A 81 -22.10 -0.52 12.05
C SER A 81 -22.40 -0.15 13.50
N ALA A 82 -23.24 0.84 13.72
CA ALA A 82 -23.46 1.51 15.04
C ALA A 82 -23.68 0.58 16.24
N LYS A 83 -24.29 -0.59 16.03
CA LYS A 83 -24.57 -1.57 17.10
C LYS A 83 -23.65 -2.79 17.11
N VAL A 84 -22.59 -2.79 16.24
CA VAL A 84 -21.73 -3.96 15.97
C VAL A 84 -20.33 -3.69 16.48
N SER A 85 -19.74 -4.65 17.20
CA SER A 85 -18.33 -4.68 17.61
C SER A 85 -17.58 -5.91 17.11
N ASN A 86 -18.26 -6.86 16.46
CA ASN A 86 -17.61 -8.01 15.83
C ASN A 86 -18.27 -8.34 14.50
N ARG A 87 -17.50 -8.88 13.54
CA ARG A 87 -18.03 -9.19 12.22
C ARG A 87 -17.20 -10.22 11.47
N PHE A 88 -17.87 -11.03 10.66
CA PHE A 88 -17.26 -11.70 9.52
C PHE A 88 -17.36 -10.79 8.29
N MET A 89 -16.35 -10.83 7.44
CA MET A 89 -16.38 -10.14 6.15
C MET A 89 -15.47 -10.80 5.13
N LEU A 90 -15.85 -10.74 3.86
CA LEU A 90 -14.96 -11.01 2.73
C LEU A 90 -14.23 -9.72 2.38
N ARG A 91 -13.04 -9.53 2.94
CA ARG A 91 -12.32 -8.26 2.80
C ARG A 91 -11.90 -7.97 1.37
N ARG A 92 -11.44 -9.02 0.64
CA ARG A 92 -11.04 -8.95 -0.77
C ARG A 92 -11.19 -10.32 -1.43
N SER A 93 -11.62 -10.31 -2.67
CA SER A 93 -11.55 -11.45 -3.58
C SER A 93 -11.05 -10.93 -4.92
N ARG A 94 -9.78 -11.21 -5.26
CA ARG A 94 -9.12 -10.64 -6.43
C ARG A 94 -8.81 -11.71 -7.45
N VAL A 95 -9.10 -11.36 -8.71
CA VAL A 95 -8.65 -12.11 -9.88
C VAL A 95 -7.86 -11.15 -10.76
N ARG A 96 -6.68 -11.59 -11.17
CA ARG A 96 -5.80 -10.86 -12.08
C ARG A 96 -5.49 -11.72 -13.29
N ILE A 97 -5.62 -11.12 -14.45
CA ILE A 97 -5.33 -11.72 -15.76
C ILE A 97 -4.20 -10.90 -16.37
N ASP A 98 -3.07 -11.53 -16.64
CA ASP A 98 -1.92 -10.95 -17.31
C ASP A 98 -1.76 -11.64 -18.67
N TYR A 99 -1.79 -10.85 -19.73
CA TYR A 99 -1.41 -11.29 -21.07
C TYR A 99 -0.07 -10.64 -21.45
N ALA A 100 0.89 -11.44 -21.89
CA ALA A 100 2.18 -10.95 -22.38
C ALA A 100 2.48 -11.50 -23.79
N HIS A 101 2.74 -10.58 -24.71
CA HIS A 101 3.22 -10.94 -26.06
C HIS A 101 4.75 -10.84 -26.10
N PHE A 102 5.38 -11.86 -26.64
CA PHE A 102 6.83 -11.92 -26.80
C PHE A 102 7.18 -11.89 -28.30
N SER A 103 8.06 -10.99 -28.67
CA SER A 103 8.66 -10.94 -30.01
C SER A 103 9.71 -12.03 -30.19
N GLU A 104 10.28 -12.13 -31.39
CA GLU A 104 11.39 -13.02 -31.69
C GLU A 104 12.51 -12.95 -30.65
N GLY A 105 13.03 -14.09 -30.22
CA GLY A 105 14.04 -14.19 -29.17
C GLY A 105 13.48 -14.08 -27.77
N LYS A 106 12.17 -14.34 -27.55
CA LYS A 106 11.48 -14.34 -26.24
C LYS A 106 11.60 -13.00 -25.48
N LYS A 107 11.64 -11.88 -26.19
CA LYS A 107 11.65 -10.54 -25.58
C LYS A 107 10.21 -10.06 -25.37
N PRO A 108 9.82 -9.60 -24.18
CA PRO A 108 8.49 -9.03 -23.98
C PRO A 108 8.32 -7.79 -24.85
N SER A 109 7.25 -7.71 -25.61
CA SER A 109 6.91 -6.55 -26.44
C SER A 109 5.71 -5.79 -25.91
N VAL A 110 4.65 -6.50 -25.52
CA VAL A 110 3.41 -5.93 -24.99
C VAL A 110 2.96 -6.74 -23.78
N GLN A 111 2.45 -6.06 -22.77
CA GLN A 111 1.74 -6.67 -21.64
C GLN A 111 0.40 -5.98 -21.47
N ILE A 112 -0.66 -6.74 -21.23
CA ILE A 112 -2.00 -6.23 -20.92
C ILE A 112 -2.44 -6.87 -19.61
N VAL A 113 -3.02 -6.07 -18.73
CA VAL A 113 -3.46 -6.53 -17.41
C VAL A 113 -4.88 -6.11 -17.15
N PHE A 114 -5.65 -7.08 -16.64
CA PHE A 114 -6.96 -6.86 -16.05
C PHE A 114 -6.95 -7.37 -14.61
N GLN A 115 -7.45 -6.58 -13.67
CA GLN A 115 -7.62 -7.00 -12.30
C GLN A 115 -8.98 -6.55 -11.77
N PHE A 116 -9.69 -7.50 -11.17
CA PHE A 116 -10.97 -7.30 -10.54
C PHE A 116 -10.86 -7.53 -9.04
N ASP A 117 -11.65 -6.81 -8.26
CA ASP A 117 -11.77 -6.95 -6.81
C ASP A 117 -13.24 -7.12 -6.43
N ALA A 118 -13.55 -8.08 -5.58
CA ALA A 118 -14.89 -8.33 -5.09
C ALA A 118 -14.88 -8.43 -3.56
N ASN A 119 -15.98 -8.05 -2.96
CA ASN A 119 -16.32 -8.32 -1.57
C ASN A 119 -17.79 -8.72 -1.49
N GLU A 120 -18.34 -8.86 -0.29
CA GLU A 120 -19.73 -9.24 -0.10
C GLU A 120 -20.77 -8.21 -0.62
N ARG A 121 -20.33 -7.01 -1.05
CA ARG A 121 -21.20 -5.90 -1.44
C ARG A 121 -21.07 -5.48 -2.90
N ALA A 122 -19.85 -5.61 -3.46
CA ALA A 122 -19.56 -5.03 -4.77
C ALA A 122 -18.50 -5.83 -5.52
N PHE A 123 -18.59 -5.76 -6.84
CA PHE A 123 -17.57 -6.17 -7.79
C PHE A 123 -17.05 -4.92 -8.50
N THR A 124 -15.73 -4.72 -8.50
CA THR A 124 -15.11 -3.51 -9.02
C THR A 124 -13.93 -3.84 -9.93
N VAL A 125 -13.76 -3.05 -10.98
CA VAL A 125 -12.58 -3.04 -11.82
C VAL A 125 -11.47 -2.29 -11.08
N ARG A 126 -10.26 -2.86 -11.05
CA ARG A 126 -9.16 -2.29 -10.29
C ARG A 126 -7.97 -1.88 -11.14
N ASP A 127 -7.51 -2.76 -12.02
CA ASP A 127 -6.41 -2.47 -12.95
C ASP A 127 -6.86 -2.84 -14.36
N VAL A 128 -6.74 -1.91 -15.32
CA VAL A 128 -6.90 -2.14 -16.76
C VAL A 128 -5.87 -1.30 -17.46
N TRP A 129 -4.77 -1.91 -17.87
CA TRP A 129 -3.68 -1.17 -18.48
C TRP A 129 -2.91 -2.01 -19.50
N GLY A 130 -2.28 -1.31 -20.46
CA GLY A 130 -1.33 -1.86 -21.41
C GLY A 130 0.07 -1.29 -21.19
N ARG A 131 1.08 -2.12 -21.46
CA ARG A 131 2.49 -1.74 -21.42
C ARG A 131 3.20 -2.16 -22.67
N ILE A 132 4.01 -1.27 -23.22
CA ILE A 132 4.90 -1.51 -24.34
C ILE A 132 6.34 -1.49 -23.83
N PHE A 133 7.14 -2.46 -24.25
CA PHE A 133 8.54 -2.57 -23.87
C PHE A 133 9.45 -2.15 -25.04
N GLU A 134 10.39 -1.25 -24.76
CA GLU A 134 11.47 -0.92 -25.67
C GLU A 134 12.50 -2.08 -25.66
N ASN A 135 12.80 -2.67 -26.82
CA ASN A 135 13.58 -3.90 -26.92
C ASN A 135 15.01 -3.72 -27.48
N ASN A 136 15.40 -2.52 -27.91
CA ASN A 136 16.76 -2.24 -28.41
C ASN A 136 17.73 -2.02 -27.25
N LEU A 137 17.48 -1.01 -26.43
CA LEU A 137 18.26 -0.72 -25.22
C LEU A 137 17.89 -1.63 -24.05
N LYS A 138 16.66 -2.16 -24.03
CA LYS A 138 16.06 -2.98 -22.95
C LYS A 138 16.03 -2.24 -21.61
N LEU A 139 15.80 -0.94 -21.65
CA LEU A 139 15.80 -0.07 -20.48
C LEU A 139 14.42 0.48 -20.15
N PHE A 140 13.64 0.84 -21.16
CA PHE A 140 12.40 1.60 -20.98
C PHE A 140 11.15 0.76 -21.22
N SER A 141 10.07 1.20 -20.59
CA SER A 141 8.71 0.77 -20.94
C SER A 141 7.75 1.94 -20.78
N PHE A 142 6.67 1.90 -21.57
CA PHE A 142 5.56 2.85 -21.50
C PHE A 142 4.30 2.10 -21.08
N THR A 143 3.61 2.62 -20.06
CA THR A 143 2.36 2.04 -19.51
C THR A 143 1.26 3.08 -19.61
N THR A 144 0.06 2.68 -20.02
CA THR A 144 -1.11 3.56 -20.02
C THR A 144 -2.37 2.78 -19.66
N GLY A 145 -3.36 3.47 -19.10
CA GLY A 145 -4.61 2.92 -18.62
C GLY A 145 -4.85 3.22 -17.15
N MET A 146 -5.58 2.36 -16.47
CA MET A 146 -5.91 2.44 -15.06
C MET A 146 -4.97 1.54 -14.25
N PHE A 147 -4.04 2.13 -13.49
CA PHE A 147 -3.03 1.42 -12.72
C PHE A 147 -2.63 2.16 -11.44
N ALA A 148 -1.85 1.49 -10.57
CA ALA A 148 -1.38 2.10 -9.33
C ALA A 148 -0.39 3.23 -9.60
N ARG A 149 -0.56 4.36 -8.91
CA ARG A 149 0.41 5.47 -8.94
C ARG A 149 1.76 4.99 -8.41
N PRO A 150 2.89 5.28 -9.07
CA PRO A 150 4.22 4.87 -8.62
C PRO A 150 4.71 5.77 -7.47
N PHE A 151 4.00 5.81 -6.35
CA PHE A 151 4.30 6.63 -5.18
C PHE A 151 4.40 5.77 -3.94
N GLY A 152 5.51 5.92 -3.20
CA GLY A 152 5.74 5.21 -1.95
C GLY A 152 5.91 3.69 -2.10
N TYR A 153 6.13 3.02 -0.98
CA TYR A 153 6.30 1.57 -0.91
C TYR A 153 5.00 0.85 -0.51
N GLU A 154 4.39 1.25 0.64
CA GLU A 154 3.22 0.53 1.17
C GLU A 154 2.00 0.61 0.25
N VAL A 155 1.82 1.73 -0.45
CA VAL A 155 0.73 1.92 -1.42
C VAL A 155 0.83 0.90 -2.55
N ASN A 156 2.03 0.62 -3.03
CA ASN A 156 2.31 -0.30 -4.12
C ASN A 156 2.43 -1.77 -3.68
N LEU A 157 2.56 -2.04 -2.36
CA LEU A 157 2.62 -3.41 -1.85
C LEU A 157 1.26 -4.09 -1.97
N SER A 158 1.25 -5.26 -2.65
CA SER A 158 0.03 -6.06 -2.82
C SER A 158 -0.53 -6.48 -1.46
N SER A 159 -1.87 -6.44 -1.32
CA SER A 159 -2.51 -6.93 -0.11
C SER A 159 -2.38 -8.44 0.10
N SER A 160 -2.01 -9.21 -0.93
CA SER A 160 -1.68 -10.65 -0.76
C SER A 160 -0.33 -10.86 -0.08
N ASP A 161 0.59 -9.92 -0.27
CA ASP A 161 1.97 -10.04 0.20
C ASP A 161 2.22 -9.26 1.50
N ARG A 162 1.31 -8.33 1.81
CA ARG A 162 1.36 -7.56 3.04
C ARG A 162 1.11 -8.45 4.26
N GLU A 163 1.86 -8.22 5.31
CA GLU A 163 1.82 -8.96 6.56
C GLU A 163 0.72 -8.43 7.50
N SER A 164 0.59 -7.09 7.64
CA SER A 164 -0.56 -6.51 8.34
C SER A 164 -1.83 -6.63 7.49
N PRO A 165 -3.00 -6.79 8.10
CA PRO A 165 -4.26 -6.81 7.36
C PRO A 165 -4.47 -5.59 6.48
N GLU A 166 -4.21 -4.40 7.00
CA GLU A 166 -4.42 -3.15 6.28
C GLU A 166 -3.14 -2.30 6.23
N ARG A 167 -3.11 -1.30 5.34
CA ARG A 167 -2.08 -0.26 5.30
C ARG A 167 -2.18 0.65 6.50
N GLY A 168 -1.13 1.40 6.79
CA GLY A 168 -1.16 2.48 7.77
C GLY A 168 -2.20 3.56 7.41
N ARG A 169 -2.67 4.28 8.42
CA ARG A 169 -3.66 5.36 8.24
C ARG A 169 -3.19 6.40 7.23
N MET A 170 -1.91 6.81 7.27
CA MET A 170 -1.31 7.73 6.31
C MET A 170 -1.55 7.28 4.86
N SER A 171 -1.15 6.05 4.52
CA SER A 171 -1.29 5.51 3.16
C SER A 171 -2.75 5.42 2.72
N GLN A 172 -3.66 5.09 3.64
CA GLN A 172 -5.09 4.99 3.34
C GLN A 172 -5.75 6.35 3.15
N THR A 173 -5.30 7.38 3.88
CA THR A 173 -5.84 8.74 3.79
C THR A 173 -5.33 9.47 2.55
N LEU A 174 -4.00 9.48 2.35
CA LEU A 174 -3.38 10.23 1.24
C LEU A 174 -3.66 9.57 -0.13
N MET A 175 -3.76 8.24 -0.15
CA MET A 175 -3.98 7.43 -1.35
C MET A 175 -5.21 6.54 -1.19
N LYS A 176 -6.36 7.12 -0.86
CA LYS A 176 -7.64 6.41 -0.73
C LYS A 176 -7.97 5.62 -1.99
N SER A 177 -7.74 6.23 -3.17
CA SER A 177 -7.67 5.57 -4.46
C SER A 177 -6.21 5.42 -4.87
N GLU A 178 -5.63 4.22 -4.69
CA GLU A 178 -4.24 3.99 -5.10
C GLU A 178 -4.08 3.99 -6.63
N ARG A 179 -5.16 3.70 -7.37
CA ARG A 179 -5.21 3.64 -8.83
C ARG A 179 -5.82 4.90 -9.39
N ASP A 180 -5.35 5.21 -10.62
CA ASP A 180 -5.88 6.30 -11.40
C ASP A 180 -5.66 6.04 -12.90
N LEU A 181 -6.35 6.78 -13.75
CA LEU A 181 -6.13 6.79 -15.19
C LEU A 181 -4.94 7.69 -15.52
N GLY A 182 -4.00 7.15 -16.32
CA GLY A 182 -2.83 7.91 -16.67
C GLY A 182 -1.87 7.19 -17.60
N ALA A 183 -0.68 7.78 -17.71
CA ALA A 183 0.43 7.26 -18.48
C ALA A 183 1.73 7.33 -17.69
N MET A 184 2.65 6.40 -17.90
CA MET A 184 3.90 6.27 -17.18
C MET A 184 5.03 5.81 -18.12
N ILE A 185 6.17 6.45 -18.00
CA ILE A 185 7.44 5.96 -18.54
C ILE A 185 8.25 5.41 -17.37
N SER A 186 8.74 4.19 -17.54
CA SER A 186 9.60 3.54 -16.56
C SER A 186 10.97 3.24 -17.15
N LEU A 187 12.03 3.60 -16.41
CA LEU A 187 13.37 3.09 -16.59
C LEU A 187 13.50 1.87 -15.65
N ASP A 188 13.58 0.69 -16.24
CA ASP A 188 13.73 -0.57 -15.51
C ASP A 188 14.53 -1.54 -16.35
N SER A 189 15.86 -1.59 -16.10
CA SER A 189 16.79 -2.34 -16.94
C SER A 189 16.48 -3.84 -16.91
N ARG A 190 16.23 -4.39 -18.10
CA ARG A 190 16.13 -5.83 -18.36
C ARG A 190 17.47 -6.46 -18.75
N ARG A 191 18.55 -5.67 -18.69
CA ARG A 191 19.94 -6.12 -18.92
C ARG A 191 20.57 -6.57 -17.63
N LYS A 192 21.24 -7.73 -17.63
CA LYS A 192 21.94 -8.28 -16.44
C LYS A 192 23.35 -7.72 -16.27
N ASP A 193 23.94 -7.23 -17.34
CA ASP A 193 25.31 -6.74 -17.46
C ASP A 193 25.50 -5.25 -17.11
N ASN A 194 24.43 -4.54 -16.79
CA ASN A 194 24.44 -3.10 -16.55
C ASN A 194 24.14 -2.78 -15.08
N LEU A 195 24.82 -1.77 -14.50
CA LEU A 195 24.56 -1.25 -13.14
C LEU A 195 23.13 -0.70 -13.00
N LEU A 196 22.51 -0.24 -14.07
CA LEU A 196 21.09 0.20 -14.07
C LEU A 196 20.10 -0.91 -13.66
N LYS A 197 20.53 -2.19 -13.64
CA LYS A 197 19.69 -3.28 -13.11
C LYS A 197 19.28 -3.11 -11.65
N TYR A 198 20.02 -2.32 -10.89
CA TYR A 198 19.74 -2.03 -9.48
C TYR A 198 18.84 -0.82 -9.29
N ILE A 199 18.56 -0.06 -10.33
CA ILE A 199 17.77 1.16 -10.27
C ILE A 199 16.46 0.95 -11.03
N LYS A 200 15.38 1.48 -10.46
CA LYS A 200 14.11 1.71 -11.15
C LYS A 200 13.75 3.17 -11.00
N ALA A 201 13.30 3.80 -12.07
CA ALA A 201 12.75 5.16 -12.02
C ALA A 201 11.47 5.21 -12.84
N ASP A 202 10.45 5.85 -12.29
CA ASP A 202 9.15 6.04 -12.94
C ASP A 202 8.83 7.54 -12.98
N ILE A 203 8.29 8.01 -14.09
CA ILE A 203 7.61 9.29 -14.19
C ILE A 203 6.23 9.07 -14.81
N ALA A 204 5.20 9.58 -14.18
CA ALA A 204 3.83 9.34 -14.57
C ALA A 204 2.98 10.60 -14.48
N VAL A 205 1.93 10.64 -15.30
CA VAL A 205 0.89 11.67 -15.27
C VAL A 205 -0.45 11.00 -15.11
N PHE A 206 -1.28 11.48 -14.20
CA PHE A 206 -2.60 10.93 -13.87
C PHE A 206 -3.66 12.04 -13.84
N ASN A 207 -4.93 11.67 -13.94
CA ASN A 207 -6.05 12.60 -13.75
C ASN A 207 -6.05 13.23 -12.35
N GLY A 208 -5.65 12.49 -11.31
CA GLY A 208 -5.46 13.03 -9.96
C GLY A 208 -6.56 12.64 -8.98
N GLN A 209 -7.80 12.46 -9.40
CA GLN A 209 -8.95 12.20 -8.53
C GLN A 209 -9.05 10.73 -8.09
N GLY A 210 -8.43 9.81 -8.86
CA GLY A 210 -8.47 8.37 -8.64
C GLY A 210 -9.77 7.71 -9.11
N ILE A 211 -9.80 6.39 -9.11
CA ILE A 211 -10.91 5.59 -9.67
C ILE A 211 -12.23 5.68 -8.89
N ASN A 212 -12.24 6.27 -7.71
CA ASN A 212 -13.46 6.45 -6.91
C ASN A 212 -14.20 7.75 -7.23
N ALA A 213 -13.62 8.63 -8.03
CA ALA A 213 -14.30 9.82 -8.54
C ALA A 213 -15.27 9.44 -9.66
N SER A 214 -16.33 10.24 -9.85
CA SER A 214 -17.31 10.06 -10.92
C SER A 214 -16.73 10.31 -12.32
N GLY A 215 -15.54 10.86 -12.42
CA GLY A 215 -14.80 11.17 -13.63
C GLY A 215 -13.73 12.20 -13.37
N ASP A 216 -13.03 12.62 -14.42
CA ASP A 216 -12.15 13.78 -14.38
C ASP A 216 -13.01 15.05 -14.36
N PHE A 217 -13.02 15.77 -13.24
CA PHE A 217 -13.86 16.95 -13.05
C PHE A 217 -13.08 18.26 -13.10
N ASP A 218 -11.77 18.20 -13.35
CA ASP A 218 -10.94 19.38 -13.52
C ASP A 218 -9.84 19.17 -14.58
N ASN A 219 -9.13 20.24 -14.94
CA ASN A 219 -8.01 20.17 -15.87
C ASN A 219 -6.67 19.87 -15.19
N SER A 220 -6.66 19.73 -13.86
CA SER A 220 -5.44 19.45 -13.11
C SER A 220 -4.99 18.03 -13.31
N LYS A 221 -3.68 17.84 -13.40
CA LYS A 221 -3.08 16.51 -13.49
C LYS A 221 -2.03 16.33 -12.41
N ASP A 222 -1.97 15.11 -11.87
CA ASP A 222 -0.90 14.72 -10.94
C ASP A 222 0.33 14.26 -11.72
N ILE A 223 1.47 14.84 -11.43
CA ILE A 223 2.77 14.33 -11.86
C ILE A 223 3.36 13.53 -10.70
N VAL A 224 3.70 12.27 -10.96
CA VAL A 224 4.28 11.37 -9.95
C VAL A 224 5.63 10.90 -10.43
N GLY A 225 6.66 11.14 -9.63
CA GLY A 225 8.01 10.66 -9.82
C GLY A 225 8.39 9.64 -8.74
N ASN A 226 9.10 8.59 -9.12
CA ASN A 226 9.65 7.63 -8.18
C ASN A 226 11.03 7.18 -8.64
N ILE A 227 11.97 7.07 -7.70
CA ILE A 227 13.27 6.43 -7.92
C ILE A 227 13.50 5.41 -6.82
N ALA A 228 13.92 4.21 -7.18
CA ALA A 228 14.13 3.14 -6.24
C ALA A 228 15.42 2.38 -6.53
N LEU A 229 16.17 2.09 -5.47
CA LEU A 229 17.18 1.05 -5.44
C LEU A 229 16.46 -0.28 -5.27
N LYS A 230 16.53 -1.14 -6.27
CA LYS A 230 16.00 -2.50 -6.21
C LYS A 230 16.79 -3.31 -5.16
N PRO A 231 16.21 -4.40 -4.61
CA PRO A 231 16.88 -5.22 -3.63
C PRO A 231 18.30 -5.59 -4.06
N CYS A 232 19.26 -5.13 -3.28
CA CYS A 232 20.70 -5.30 -3.51
C CYS A 232 21.32 -6.08 -2.35
N HIS A 233 22.09 -7.11 -2.66
CA HIS A 233 22.75 -7.92 -1.65
C HIS A 233 24.07 -7.27 -1.21
N LEU A 234 24.19 -6.98 0.07
CA LEU A 234 25.41 -6.59 0.76
C LEU A 234 26.01 -7.82 1.45
N GLY A 235 26.86 -8.53 0.72
CA GLY A 235 27.39 -9.81 1.17
C GLY A 235 26.34 -10.94 1.19
N LYS A 236 26.54 -11.92 2.08
CA LYS A 236 25.73 -13.17 2.11
C LYS A 236 24.43 -13.05 2.92
N HIS A 237 24.32 -12.07 3.79
CA HIS A 237 23.27 -12.05 4.81
C HIS A 237 22.35 -10.85 4.72
N VAL A 238 22.79 -9.74 4.14
CA VAL A 238 22.05 -8.49 4.13
C VAL A 238 21.53 -8.18 2.73
N THR A 239 20.27 -7.79 2.64
CA THR A 239 19.68 -7.24 1.42
C THR A 239 19.06 -5.91 1.77
N ILE A 240 19.35 -4.88 0.99
CA ILE A 240 18.80 -3.53 1.16
C ILE A 240 18.00 -3.13 -0.08
N ALA A 241 16.97 -2.35 0.12
CA ALA A 241 16.26 -1.60 -0.90
C ALA A 241 15.85 -0.24 -0.33
N ALA A 242 15.75 0.77 -1.16
CA ALA A 242 15.35 2.11 -0.75
C ALA A 242 14.62 2.81 -1.91
N GLY A 243 13.85 3.83 -1.61
CA GLY A 243 13.19 4.61 -2.63
C GLY A 243 12.85 6.01 -2.16
N ALA A 244 12.68 6.91 -3.13
CA ALA A 244 12.15 8.24 -2.92
C ALA A 244 11.09 8.51 -3.98
N SER A 245 10.05 9.23 -3.60
CA SER A 245 8.93 9.54 -4.48
C SER A 245 8.42 10.96 -4.26
N VAL A 246 7.90 11.55 -5.32
CA VAL A 246 7.27 12.87 -5.33
C VAL A 246 5.92 12.76 -6.04
N LEU A 247 4.91 13.42 -5.48
CA LEU A 247 3.66 13.70 -6.16
C LEU A 247 3.47 15.21 -6.17
N TYR A 248 3.31 15.76 -7.35
CA TYR A 248 2.99 17.16 -7.58
C TYR A 248 1.65 17.24 -8.30
N GLY A 249 0.62 17.61 -7.57
CA GLY A 249 -0.75 17.67 -8.05
C GLY A 249 -1.50 18.84 -7.47
N SER A 250 -2.71 19.01 -7.93
CA SER A 250 -3.60 20.06 -7.46
C SER A 250 -5.07 19.68 -7.66
N LEU A 251 -5.97 20.49 -7.09
CA LEU A 251 -7.41 20.36 -7.23
C LEU A 251 -8.00 21.71 -7.64
N LEU A 252 -8.89 21.72 -8.61
CA LEU A 252 -9.60 22.93 -9.04
C LEU A 252 -10.48 23.49 -7.92
N GLN A 253 -10.37 24.75 -7.64
CA GLN A 253 -11.20 25.48 -6.69
C GLN A 253 -12.49 25.99 -7.37
N ASN A 254 -13.60 25.34 -7.07
CA ASN A 254 -14.92 25.74 -7.52
C ASN A 254 -15.61 26.67 -6.50
N THR A 255 -14.82 27.36 -5.69
CA THR A 255 -15.26 28.30 -4.67
C THR A 255 -14.13 29.27 -4.35
N LYS A 256 -14.48 30.50 -3.95
CA LYS A 256 -13.50 31.48 -3.53
C LYS A 256 -12.94 31.24 -2.11
N TYR A 257 -13.54 30.33 -1.34
CA TYR A 257 -13.16 30.10 0.06
C TYR A 257 -12.04 29.09 0.18
N VAL A 258 -10.89 29.53 0.68
CA VAL A 258 -9.72 28.69 0.98
C VAL A 258 -9.34 28.86 2.42
N TYR A 259 -9.34 27.77 3.15
CA TYR A 259 -9.04 27.75 4.57
C TYR A 259 -7.61 27.29 4.83
N SER A 260 -6.94 27.92 5.77
CA SER A 260 -5.58 27.58 6.19
C SER A 260 -5.39 27.82 7.68
N THR A 261 -4.34 27.22 8.25
CA THR A 261 -3.93 27.47 9.64
C THR A 261 -3.04 28.69 9.67
N SER A 262 -3.41 29.71 10.45
CA SER A 262 -2.58 30.89 10.71
C SER A 262 -2.67 31.35 12.17
N THR A 263 -1.71 32.16 12.60
CA THR A 263 -1.69 32.74 13.94
C THR A 263 -2.22 34.17 13.85
N VAL A 264 -3.29 34.46 14.58
CA VAL A 264 -3.92 35.78 14.67
C VAL A 264 -4.00 36.20 16.12
N ALA A 265 -3.40 37.31 16.47
CA ALA A 265 -3.30 37.79 17.87
C ALA A 265 -2.73 36.73 18.84
N GLY A 266 -1.71 36.00 18.43
CA GLY A 266 -1.08 34.95 19.23
C GLY A 266 -1.84 33.63 19.30
N ILE A 267 -3.04 33.52 18.74
CA ILE A 267 -3.87 32.30 18.76
C ILE A 267 -3.85 31.68 17.38
N LYS A 268 -3.51 30.38 17.29
CA LYS A 268 -3.65 29.62 16.05
C LYS A 268 -5.12 29.30 15.82
N LYS A 269 -5.57 29.56 14.60
CA LYS A 269 -6.95 29.29 14.19
C LYS A 269 -7.03 29.02 12.68
N VAL A 270 -8.15 28.46 12.27
CA VAL A 270 -8.51 28.38 10.85
C VAL A 270 -8.89 29.79 10.39
N THR A 271 -8.20 30.26 9.35
CA THR A 271 -8.51 31.51 8.66
C THR A 271 -8.98 31.22 7.25
N VAL A 272 -9.87 32.05 6.75
CA VAL A 272 -10.40 31.97 5.38
C VAL A 272 -9.81 33.08 4.54
N ASP A 273 -9.33 32.71 3.37
CA ASP A 273 -9.13 33.61 2.25
C ASP A 273 -10.37 33.48 1.34
N SER A 274 -11.06 34.60 1.12
CA SER A 274 -12.27 34.69 0.30
C SER A 274 -12.09 35.57 -0.93
N SER A 275 -10.85 35.68 -1.39
CA SER A 275 -10.49 36.47 -2.58
C SER A 275 -11.16 35.85 -3.83
N ALA A 276 -11.59 36.75 -4.74
CA ALA A 276 -12.22 36.28 -5.99
C ALA A 276 -11.27 35.49 -6.87
N GLU A 277 -9.97 35.76 -6.77
CA GLU A 277 -8.89 35.09 -7.50
C GLU A 277 -8.74 33.58 -7.13
N ASN A 278 -9.32 33.16 -6.01
CA ASN A 278 -9.33 31.75 -5.63
C ASN A 278 -10.24 30.92 -6.53
N LEU A 279 -11.31 31.51 -7.09
CA LEU A 279 -12.22 30.80 -8.00
C LEU A 279 -11.47 30.44 -9.29
N ASP A 280 -11.66 29.21 -9.77
CA ASP A 280 -10.97 28.64 -10.94
C ASP A 280 -9.44 28.52 -10.81
N ASN A 281 -8.90 28.84 -9.64
CA ASN A 281 -7.50 28.58 -9.32
C ASN A 281 -7.32 27.14 -8.80
N THR A 282 -6.13 26.74 -8.38
CA THR A 282 -5.85 25.39 -7.91
C THR A 282 -5.34 25.36 -6.47
N SER A 283 -5.76 24.34 -5.71
CA SER A 283 -5.22 24.06 -4.38
C SER A 283 -4.21 22.91 -4.41
N PRO A 284 -3.05 23.05 -3.78
CA PRO A 284 -1.92 22.13 -3.92
C PRO A 284 -2.18 20.79 -3.25
N ARG A 285 -1.65 19.74 -3.88
CA ARG A 285 -1.47 18.39 -3.34
C ARG A 285 -0.04 17.96 -3.66
N HIS A 286 0.88 18.21 -2.75
CA HIS A 286 2.31 17.99 -2.95
C HIS A 286 2.82 17.04 -1.87
N TYR A 287 3.31 15.85 -2.26
CA TYR A 287 3.82 14.85 -1.35
C TYR A 287 5.27 14.49 -1.68
N TYR A 288 6.05 14.28 -0.63
CA TYR A 288 7.44 13.85 -0.70
C TYR A 288 7.60 12.64 0.21
N GLY A 289 8.05 11.53 -0.35
CA GLY A 289 8.18 10.26 0.35
C GLY A 289 9.57 9.66 0.23
N ALA A 290 10.00 8.99 1.30
CA ALA A 290 11.20 8.16 1.30
C ALA A 290 10.91 6.85 2.03
N ASN A 291 11.50 5.75 1.56
CA ASN A 291 11.31 4.44 2.15
C ASN A 291 12.61 3.63 2.12
N THR A 292 12.69 2.64 3.01
CA THR A 292 13.79 1.68 3.05
C THR A 292 13.31 0.31 3.50
N GLN A 293 13.97 -0.73 3.02
CA GLN A 293 13.79 -2.10 3.43
C GLN A 293 15.17 -2.72 3.66
N ILE A 294 15.34 -3.36 4.81
CA ILE A 294 16.57 -4.05 5.20
C ILE A 294 16.19 -5.47 5.61
N LYS A 295 16.72 -6.46 4.92
CA LYS A 295 16.56 -7.87 5.25
C LYS A 295 17.88 -8.44 5.72
N TYR A 296 17.85 -9.13 6.85
CA TYR A 296 18.93 -9.92 7.37
C TYR A 296 18.57 -11.39 7.41
N LYS A 297 19.31 -12.21 6.68
CA LYS A 297 19.15 -13.67 6.71
C LYS A 297 20.16 -14.27 7.67
N THR A 298 19.67 -14.88 8.75
CA THR A 298 20.49 -15.53 9.76
C THR A 298 21.22 -16.76 9.19
N ARG A 299 22.26 -17.24 9.87
CA ARG A 299 22.95 -18.49 9.48
C ARG A 299 22.02 -19.71 9.49
N LYS A 300 20.95 -19.70 10.32
CA LYS A 300 19.91 -20.75 10.37
C LYS A 300 18.84 -20.61 9.26
N GLY A 301 18.98 -19.65 8.34
CA GLY A 301 18.06 -19.42 7.24
C GLY A 301 16.82 -18.61 7.57
N LEU A 302 16.64 -18.16 8.82
CA LEU A 302 15.52 -17.30 9.22
C LEU A 302 15.79 -15.86 8.79
N THR A 303 14.72 -15.12 8.49
CA THR A 303 14.82 -13.73 8.04
C THR A 303 14.26 -12.79 9.09
N THR A 304 15.03 -11.73 9.37
CA THR A 304 14.59 -10.50 10.03
C THR A 304 14.47 -9.43 8.98
N GLU A 305 13.35 -8.70 8.94
CA GLU A 305 13.16 -7.62 7.98
C GLU A 305 12.68 -6.37 8.70
N PHE A 306 13.34 -5.25 8.42
CA PHE A 306 12.93 -3.92 8.82
C PHE A 306 12.46 -3.15 7.59
N ARG A 307 11.31 -2.48 7.70
CA ARG A 307 10.78 -1.57 6.67
C ARG A 307 10.38 -0.26 7.31
N ALA A 308 10.66 0.82 6.63
CA ALA A 308 10.24 2.16 7.03
C ALA A 308 9.80 2.97 5.82
N GLU A 309 8.82 3.84 6.01
CA GLU A 309 8.42 4.85 5.05
C GLU A 309 8.00 6.11 5.80
N PHE A 310 8.38 7.26 5.26
CA PHE A 310 7.99 8.57 5.74
C PHE A 310 7.50 9.42 4.58
N ILE A 311 6.35 10.09 4.76
CA ILE A 311 5.77 10.98 3.76
C ILE A 311 5.40 12.30 4.45
N THR A 312 5.71 13.41 3.80
CA THR A 312 5.36 14.76 4.25
C THR A 312 4.92 15.62 3.07
N GLY A 313 4.24 16.70 3.34
CA GLY A 313 3.83 17.61 2.29
C GLY A 313 2.65 18.49 2.61
N THR A 314 1.96 18.92 1.56
CA THR A 314 0.72 19.69 1.63
C THR A 314 -0.44 18.87 1.09
N GLN A 315 -1.50 18.76 1.88
CA GLN A 315 -2.75 18.09 1.52
C GLN A 315 -3.88 19.11 1.52
N THR A 316 -4.67 19.10 0.46
CA THR A 316 -5.93 19.82 0.35
C THR A 316 -7.09 18.84 0.61
N GLY A 317 -7.90 19.15 1.59
CA GLY A 317 -9.10 18.37 1.97
C GLY A 317 -10.29 19.29 2.25
N THR A 318 -11.23 18.83 3.07
CA THR A 318 -12.40 19.60 3.51
C THR A 318 -12.31 19.93 5.00
N SER A 319 -13.30 20.64 5.54
CA SER A 319 -13.42 20.89 6.99
C SER A 319 -13.51 19.62 7.82
N SER A 320 -14.14 18.57 7.29
CA SER A 320 -14.43 17.30 8.00
C SER A 320 -13.46 16.17 7.66
N SER A 321 -12.64 16.30 6.60
CA SER A 321 -11.76 15.24 6.14
C SER A 321 -10.42 15.77 5.63
N SER A 322 -9.35 15.06 5.94
CA SER A 322 -8.02 15.27 5.34
C SER A 322 -7.78 14.44 4.07
N GLU A 323 -8.76 13.63 3.63
CA GLU A 323 -8.70 12.90 2.37
C GLU A 323 -8.85 13.84 1.17
N THR A 324 -8.32 13.43 0.01
CA THR A 324 -8.55 14.13 -1.26
C THR A 324 -10.03 14.07 -1.61
N PRO A 325 -10.70 15.21 -1.86
CA PRO A 325 -12.07 15.23 -2.37
C PRO A 325 -12.21 14.47 -3.69
N THR A 326 -13.29 13.74 -3.87
CA THR A 326 -13.62 12.96 -5.07
C THR A 326 -14.65 13.63 -5.97
N ALA A 327 -15.03 14.87 -5.64
CA ALA A 327 -15.93 15.74 -6.38
C ALA A 327 -15.53 17.19 -6.15
N LEU A 328 -16.01 18.08 -7.01
CA LEU A 328 -15.83 19.53 -6.84
C LEU A 328 -16.44 19.98 -5.51
N VAL A 329 -15.66 20.76 -4.75
CA VAL A 329 -16.14 21.41 -3.52
C VAL A 329 -16.71 22.76 -3.91
N SER A 330 -17.90 23.09 -3.43
CA SER A 330 -18.64 24.29 -3.79
C SER A 330 -19.20 25.03 -2.56
N GLY A 331 -19.73 26.23 -2.79
CA GLY A 331 -20.32 27.06 -1.74
C GLY A 331 -19.28 27.55 -0.73
N THR A 332 -19.67 27.60 0.55
CA THR A 332 -18.81 28.05 1.67
C THR A 332 -17.97 26.94 2.27
N ASP A 333 -18.11 25.69 1.82
CA ASP A 333 -17.35 24.57 2.38
C ASP A 333 -15.85 24.67 2.10
N GLY A 334 -15.46 25.19 0.94
CA GLY A 334 -14.08 25.55 0.58
C GLY A 334 -13.06 24.44 0.79
N PHE A 335 -11.85 24.70 0.32
CA PHE A 335 -10.73 23.82 0.55
C PHE A 335 -9.96 24.17 1.81
N HIS A 336 -9.57 23.13 2.58
CA HIS A 336 -8.69 23.25 3.74
C HIS A 336 -7.28 22.76 3.38
N LYS A 337 -6.34 23.69 3.26
CA LYS A 337 -4.91 23.40 3.04
C LYS A 337 -4.23 23.07 4.37
N ARG A 338 -3.60 21.90 4.46
CA ARG A 338 -2.90 21.41 5.67
C ARG A 338 -1.52 20.92 5.30
N ASN A 339 -0.55 21.17 6.17
CA ASN A 339 0.76 20.53 6.10
C ASN A 339 0.69 19.27 6.95
N PHE A 340 1.07 18.15 6.38
CA PHE A 340 0.99 16.86 7.05
C PHE A 340 2.35 16.18 7.13
N ASN A 341 2.47 15.24 8.04
CA ASN A 341 3.46 14.17 7.99
C ASN A 341 2.85 12.84 8.44
N GLY A 342 3.53 11.77 8.08
CA GLY A 342 3.19 10.44 8.56
C GLY A 342 4.24 9.44 8.13
N GLY A 343 4.15 8.26 8.69
CA GLY A 343 5.08 7.20 8.37
C GLY A 343 4.74 5.90 9.07
N TYR A 344 5.58 4.91 8.83
CA TYR A 344 5.50 3.65 9.54
C TYR A 344 6.87 2.98 9.66
N PHE A 345 6.92 2.08 10.64
CA PHE A 345 7.99 1.11 10.84
C PHE A 345 7.39 -0.29 10.93
N TYR A 346 7.99 -1.26 10.24
CA TYR A 346 7.71 -2.67 10.40
C TYR A 346 8.97 -3.39 10.87
N LEU A 347 8.81 -4.27 11.84
CA LEU A 347 9.76 -5.30 12.20
C LEU A 347 9.12 -6.66 12.00
N LEU A 348 9.66 -7.43 11.09
CA LEU A 348 9.20 -8.76 10.73
C LEU A 348 10.28 -9.76 11.12
N GLN A 349 9.92 -10.77 11.92
CA GLN A 349 10.85 -11.79 12.36
C GLN A 349 10.29 -13.18 12.12
N GLN A 350 10.97 -13.98 11.31
CA GLN A 350 10.68 -15.41 11.24
C GLN A 350 11.12 -16.09 12.54
N VAL A 351 10.23 -16.88 13.12
CA VAL A 351 10.43 -17.58 14.39
C VAL A 351 10.23 -19.09 14.17
N PHE A 352 11.00 -19.91 14.88
CA PHE A 352 11.00 -21.39 14.81
C PHE A 352 11.37 -21.93 13.42
N ASN A 353 10.71 -21.53 12.36
CA ASN A 353 10.94 -21.91 10.97
C ASN A 353 10.45 -20.82 10.02
N THR A 354 10.63 -21.00 8.71
CA THR A 354 10.25 -20.02 7.68
C THR A 354 8.74 -19.83 7.51
N LYS A 355 7.91 -20.70 8.07
CA LYS A 355 6.44 -20.64 7.99
C LYS A 355 5.82 -19.76 9.06
N ASN A 356 6.55 -19.45 10.12
CA ASN A 356 6.06 -18.68 11.26
C ASN A 356 6.74 -17.33 11.29
N GLN A 357 5.97 -16.26 11.37
CA GLN A 357 6.49 -14.90 11.39
C GLN A 357 5.74 -14.07 12.42
N VAL A 358 6.46 -13.32 13.22
CA VAL A 358 5.91 -12.26 14.06
C VAL A 358 6.10 -10.92 13.40
N LEU A 359 5.17 -10.02 13.65
CA LEU A 359 5.11 -8.67 13.11
C LEU A 359 4.94 -7.68 14.24
N LEU A 360 5.77 -6.67 14.28
CA LEU A 360 5.54 -5.44 15.03
C LEU A 360 5.46 -4.30 14.02
N LYS A 361 4.41 -3.48 14.12
CA LYS A 361 4.19 -2.30 13.28
C LYS A 361 3.93 -1.11 14.17
N TYR A 362 4.51 0.03 13.85
CA TYR A 362 4.10 1.33 14.37
C TYR A 362 3.86 2.25 13.19
N ASP A 363 2.70 2.90 13.15
CA ASP A 363 2.41 3.94 12.15
C ASP A 363 1.78 5.18 12.80
N TRP A 364 1.97 6.32 12.17
CA TRP A 364 1.33 7.57 12.54
C TRP A 364 0.91 8.37 11.31
N TYR A 365 -0.08 9.21 11.51
CA TYR A 365 -0.49 10.24 10.56
C TYR A 365 -0.91 11.49 11.30
N ASP A 366 -0.22 12.59 11.03
CA ASP A 366 -0.53 13.93 11.50
C ASP A 366 -1.04 14.73 10.30
N PRO A 367 -2.35 14.97 10.20
CA PRO A 367 -2.94 15.66 9.07
C PRO A 367 -2.65 17.16 9.05
N ASN A 368 -2.22 17.75 10.17
CA ASN A 368 -1.91 19.19 10.26
C ASN A 368 -0.83 19.48 11.30
N THR A 369 0.41 19.38 10.89
CA THR A 369 1.60 19.59 11.75
C THR A 369 1.72 20.99 12.37
N LYS A 370 0.88 21.95 11.94
CA LYS A 370 0.84 23.31 12.49
C LYS A 370 -0.05 23.43 13.73
N VAL A 371 -0.79 22.38 14.08
CA VAL A 371 -1.81 22.40 15.15
C VAL A 371 -1.45 21.37 16.22
N ALA A 372 -1.54 21.78 17.48
CA ALA A 372 -1.42 20.87 18.62
C ALA A 372 -2.79 20.41 19.09
N GLY A 373 -2.87 19.22 19.70
CA GLY A 373 -4.14 18.63 20.15
C GLY A 373 -4.98 19.53 21.05
N ASN A 374 -4.35 20.28 21.97
CA ASN A 374 -5.03 21.23 22.86
C ASN A 374 -5.64 22.44 22.14
N GLU A 375 -5.29 22.69 20.89
CA GLU A 375 -5.86 23.74 20.03
C GLU A 375 -7.11 23.25 19.28
N ILE A 376 -7.24 21.91 19.10
CA ILE A 376 -8.37 21.29 18.38
C ILE A 376 -9.61 21.30 19.28
N GLY A 377 -10.68 21.93 18.81
CA GLY A 377 -11.92 22.12 19.56
C GLY A 377 -11.88 23.24 20.59
N ALA A 378 -10.77 23.97 20.72
CA ALA A 378 -10.68 25.14 21.58
C ALA A 378 -11.55 26.28 21.02
N ALA A 379 -12.09 27.12 21.91
CA ALA A 379 -12.95 28.22 21.51
C ALA A 379 -12.24 29.17 20.55
N GLY A 380 -12.88 29.51 19.42
CA GLY A 380 -12.39 30.46 18.43
C GLY A 380 -11.31 29.93 17.49
N THR A 381 -10.86 28.68 17.62
CA THR A 381 -9.83 28.09 16.75
C THR A 381 -10.39 27.50 15.45
N ASN A 382 -11.62 26.97 15.48
CA ASN A 382 -12.33 26.32 14.38
C ASN A 382 -11.62 25.06 13.82
N PHE A 383 -10.70 24.45 14.58
CA PHE A 383 -10.13 23.15 14.23
C PHE A 383 -11.11 22.02 14.52
N THR A 384 -11.18 21.06 13.62
CA THR A 384 -12.10 19.92 13.65
C THR A 384 -11.36 18.60 13.84
N ALA A 385 -12.10 17.50 13.92
CA ALA A 385 -11.55 16.16 13.98
C ALA A 385 -10.64 15.81 12.78
N ALA A 386 -10.76 16.51 11.64
CA ALA A 386 -9.89 16.35 10.49
C ALA A 386 -8.43 16.80 10.74
N ASN A 387 -8.15 17.45 11.88
CA ASN A 387 -6.80 17.87 12.27
C ASN A 387 -6.15 16.93 13.29
N ILE A 388 -6.89 15.93 13.82
CA ILE A 388 -6.43 15.03 14.89
C ILE A 388 -5.33 14.11 14.36
N LYS A 389 -4.21 14.09 15.08
CA LYS A 389 -3.13 13.14 14.86
C LYS A 389 -3.50 11.77 15.44
N TYR A 390 -3.15 10.71 14.71
CA TYR A 390 -3.32 9.33 15.13
C TYR A 390 -2.00 8.57 15.03
N SER A 391 -1.83 7.58 15.90
CA SER A 391 -0.81 6.56 15.80
C SER A 391 -1.38 5.18 16.08
N THR A 392 -0.78 4.15 15.51
CA THR A 392 -1.22 2.76 15.68
C THR A 392 -0.03 1.88 16.01
N LEU A 393 -0.13 1.10 17.08
CA LEU A 393 0.79 0.03 17.40
C LEU A 393 0.13 -1.30 17.03
N GLY A 394 0.70 -1.97 16.04
CA GLY A 394 0.23 -3.24 15.52
C GLY A 394 1.12 -4.39 15.96
N PHE A 395 0.51 -5.47 16.44
CA PHE A 395 1.20 -6.71 16.74
C PHE A 395 0.53 -7.87 16.00
N GLY A 396 1.32 -8.70 15.31
CA GLY A 396 0.77 -9.78 14.50
C GLY A 396 1.59 -11.07 14.55
N TYR A 397 0.88 -12.16 14.31
CA TYR A 397 1.46 -13.47 14.06
C TYR A 397 0.90 -14.01 12.75
N ILE A 398 1.80 -14.49 11.89
CA ILE A 398 1.49 -15.01 10.58
C ILE A 398 1.99 -16.45 10.50
N ASN A 399 1.11 -17.34 10.07
CA ASN A 399 1.47 -18.71 9.77
C ASN A 399 1.14 -19.05 8.31
N TYR A 400 2.14 -19.49 7.57
CA TYR A 400 2.02 -19.99 6.21
C TYR A 400 1.75 -21.50 6.28
N LEU A 401 0.46 -21.90 6.33
CA LEU A 401 0.03 -23.30 6.36
C LEU A 401 0.57 -24.05 5.15
N THR A 402 0.38 -23.45 3.97
CA THR A 402 0.92 -23.93 2.69
C THR A 402 1.44 -22.71 1.90
N GLU A 403 1.96 -22.93 0.69
CA GLU A 403 2.33 -21.84 -0.25
C GLU A 403 1.11 -21.00 -0.65
N ASN A 404 -0.07 -21.58 -0.60
CA ASN A 404 -1.33 -20.99 -1.05
C ASN A 404 -2.20 -20.49 0.10
N VAL A 405 -1.91 -20.85 1.35
CA VAL A 405 -2.77 -20.55 2.50
C VAL A 405 -1.96 -19.94 3.63
N LYS A 406 -2.34 -18.75 4.06
CA LYS A 406 -1.78 -18.10 5.25
C LYS A 406 -2.88 -17.66 6.21
N VAL A 407 -2.60 -17.77 7.50
CA VAL A 407 -3.39 -17.22 8.61
C VAL A 407 -2.67 -16.00 9.17
N VAL A 408 -3.40 -14.94 9.44
CA VAL A 408 -2.89 -13.71 10.07
C VAL A 408 -3.75 -13.41 11.30
N LEU A 409 -3.13 -13.42 12.46
CA LEU A 409 -3.69 -12.89 13.70
C LEU A 409 -3.05 -11.54 13.94
N TYR A 410 -3.84 -10.49 14.10
CA TYR A 410 -3.32 -9.13 14.22
C TYR A 410 -4.16 -8.31 15.19
N TYR A 411 -3.48 -7.59 16.06
CA TYR A 411 -4.09 -6.62 16.95
C TYR A 411 -3.54 -5.23 16.65
N ALA A 412 -4.43 -4.28 16.39
CA ALA A 412 -4.12 -2.87 16.19
C ALA A 412 -4.60 -2.08 17.40
N ARG A 413 -3.67 -1.54 18.16
CA ARG A 413 -3.91 -0.56 19.21
C ARG A 413 -3.81 0.82 18.59
N VAL A 414 -4.93 1.53 18.54
CA VAL A 414 -5.03 2.86 17.95
C VAL A 414 -4.98 3.92 19.05
N PHE A 415 -4.27 5.00 18.80
CA PHE A 415 -4.16 6.14 19.70
C PHE A 415 -4.51 7.41 18.93
N ASN A 416 -5.42 8.22 19.48
CA ASN A 416 -5.62 9.58 19.03
C ASN A 416 -4.95 10.56 20.00
N GLU A 417 -4.47 11.69 19.49
CA GLU A 417 -4.05 12.77 20.37
C GLU A 417 -5.24 13.33 21.17
N ARG A 418 -4.97 13.79 22.40
CA ARG A 418 -6.00 14.41 23.25
C ARG A 418 -6.31 15.81 22.76
N THR A 419 -7.60 16.15 22.68
CA THR A 419 -8.09 17.43 22.18
C THR A 419 -9.11 18.04 23.15
N GLN A 420 -9.59 19.24 22.83
CA GLN A 420 -10.75 19.85 23.51
C GLN A 420 -12.07 19.54 22.80
N LEU A 421 -12.03 18.80 21.69
CA LEU A 421 -13.20 18.42 20.92
C LEU A 421 -13.98 17.31 21.63
N ALA A 422 -15.29 17.47 21.79
CA ALA A 422 -16.15 16.44 22.37
C ALA A 422 -15.98 15.09 21.63
N GLY A 423 -15.82 14.03 22.39
CA GLY A 423 -15.54 12.68 21.89
C GLY A 423 -14.06 12.37 21.65
N PHE A 424 -13.14 13.36 21.76
CA PHE A 424 -11.70 13.20 21.58
C PHE A 424 -10.88 13.82 22.73
N THR A 425 -11.49 14.06 23.87
CA THR A 425 -10.82 14.57 25.09
C THR A 425 -9.91 13.51 25.74
N SER A 426 -10.10 12.27 25.39
CA SER A 426 -9.28 11.12 25.78
C SER A 426 -9.15 10.17 24.60
N ASP A 427 -8.28 9.18 24.74
CA ASP A 427 -8.12 8.11 23.75
C ASP A 427 -9.43 7.31 23.60
N ILE A 428 -9.87 7.11 22.36
CA ILE A 428 -11.11 6.37 22.06
C ILE A 428 -10.82 4.86 21.98
N LYS A 429 -11.85 4.05 22.29
CA LYS A 429 -11.72 2.57 22.26
C LYS A 429 -11.98 2.04 20.85
N ASP A 430 -11.08 2.33 19.90
CA ASP A 430 -11.18 1.97 18.50
C ASP A 430 -10.16 0.91 18.05
N ASP A 431 -9.59 0.17 19.01
CA ASP A 431 -8.73 -0.97 18.75
C ASP A 431 -9.45 -2.08 17.97
N VAL A 432 -8.71 -2.81 17.16
CA VAL A 432 -9.27 -3.91 16.37
C VAL A 432 -8.37 -5.14 16.41
N PHE A 433 -8.95 -6.27 16.79
CA PHE A 433 -8.38 -7.59 16.57
C PHE A 433 -8.90 -8.15 15.24
N THR A 434 -8.00 -8.69 14.42
CA THR A 434 -8.33 -9.31 13.12
C THR A 434 -7.73 -10.71 13.04
N CYS A 435 -8.58 -11.69 12.76
CA CYS A 435 -8.19 -13.03 12.32
C CYS A 435 -8.52 -13.15 10.82
N ARG A 436 -7.49 -13.20 9.96
CA ARG A 436 -7.64 -13.29 8.49
C ARG A 436 -7.10 -14.60 7.98
N LEU A 437 -7.87 -15.25 7.14
CA LEU A 437 -7.42 -16.37 6.33
C LEU A 437 -7.25 -15.89 4.88
N GLN A 438 -6.15 -16.27 4.25
CA GLN A 438 -5.93 -15.94 2.84
C GLN A 438 -5.69 -17.23 2.06
N PHE A 439 -6.44 -17.39 0.97
CA PHE A 439 -6.21 -18.40 -0.05
C PHE A 439 -5.70 -17.73 -1.31
N ARG A 440 -4.64 -18.27 -1.92
CA ARG A 440 -4.03 -17.76 -3.15
C ARG A 440 -3.95 -18.89 -4.19
N PHE A 441 -4.14 -18.57 -5.48
CA PHE A 441 -4.00 -19.49 -6.59
C PHE A 441 -3.25 -18.86 -7.76
#